data_6f7526f0ac780bd13a7a5d3f5d564081
#
_entry.id   6f7526f0ac780bd13a7a5d3f5d564081
#
_cell.length_a   1.000
_cell.length_b   1.000
_cell.length_c   1.000
_cell.angle_alpha   90.00
_cell.angle_beta   90.00
_cell.angle_gamma   90.00
#
_symmetry.space_group_name_H-M   'P 1'
#
loop_
_entity.id
_entity.type
_entity.pdbx_description
1 polymer ?
#
loop_
_entity_poly.entity_id
_entity_poly.type
_entity_poly.pdbx_seq_one_letter_code
_entity_poly.pdbx_strand_id
1 'polypeptide(L)'
;MNAERTTALDILAIAAHRDDVEQTCGGALLKMAKRGARTGILDLTQGELGTRGSAESRAREAADAAGILQVAWREALDIPDGRVENTYPNRIKIARIIREQQPRVMILPYWKGRHPDHYTCATVGYEACFLAGLRRLGHTAATHDVDSFEIHRLRNLEPHRPFKIVYATLYYDVRPTFVVDITAELEAKLESIYAYKEQFSDQPEGSKDFPAHAAIRERVTSMAHFYGMLAGVKYGEPFFQKEVGLVDDLRLVPVQSI
;
A
#
# COMPACT_ATOMS: atom_id res chain seq x y z
N MET A 1 25.73 -19.10 2.71
CA MET A 1 24.76 -18.20 3.36
C MET A 1 25.05 -16.80 2.86
N ASN A 2 24.23 -16.28 1.93
CA ASN A 2 24.55 -15.07 1.18
C ASN A 2 24.26 -13.81 2.03
N ALA A 3 25.31 -13.03 2.26
CA ALA A 3 25.25 -11.72 2.96
C ALA A 3 24.80 -10.54 2.06
N GLU A 4 24.12 -10.79 0.92
CA GLU A 4 23.76 -9.75 -0.07
C GLU A 4 22.26 -9.44 -0.18
N ARG A 5 21.49 -9.57 0.91
CA ARG A 5 20.07 -9.17 0.92
C ARG A 5 19.78 -7.87 1.68
N THR A 6 20.63 -6.87 1.57
CA THR A 6 20.48 -5.63 2.36
C THR A 6 19.48 -4.62 1.81
N THR A 7 18.90 -4.82 0.60
CA THR A 7 17.96 -3.86 -0.02
C THR A 7 16.57 -4.41 -0.28
N ALA A 8 16.36 -5.72 -0.39
CA ALA A 8 15.05 -6.32 -0.70
C ALA A 8 14.02 -6.06 0.40
N LEU A 9 12.78 -5.79 0.00
CA LEU A 9 11.64 -5.63 0.90
C LEU A 9 10.95 -6.97 1.14
N ASP A 10 10.45 -7.19 2.36
CA ASP A 10 9.52 -8.28 2.64
C ASP A 10 8.11 -7.94 2.16
N ILE A 11 7.70 -6.68 2.34
CA ILE A 11 6.37 -6.19 2.01
C ILE A 11 6.48 -4.84 1.30
N LEU A 12 5.77 -4.70 0.17
CA LEU A 12 5.58 -3.43 -0.52
C LEU A 12 4.07 -3.14 -0.62
N ALA A 13 3.63 -2.03 -0.04
CA ALA A 13 2.28 -1.50 -0.23
C ALA A 13 2.29 -0.47 -1.36
N ILE A 14 1.34 -0.57 -2.29
CA ILE A 14 1.13 0.41 -3.36
C ILE A 14 -0.17 1.15 -3.08
N ALA A 15 -0.14 2.47 -3.21
CA ALA A 15 -1.30 3.35 -3.07
C ALA A 15 -1.39 4.33 -4.23
N ALA A 16 -2.58 4.87 -4.45
CA ALA A 16 -2.78 5.95 -5.41
C ALA A 16 -2.18 7.26 -4.88
N HIS A 17 -2.47 7.58 -3.62
CA HIS A 17 -2.10 8.84 -2.98
C HIS A 17 -1.32 8.61 -1.68
N ARG A 18 -0.62 9.67 -1.23
CA ARG A 18 0.28 9.65 -0.06
C ARG A 18 -0.48 9.62 1.25
N ASP A 19 -1.47 9.08 1.57
CA ASP A 19 -2.12 8.89 2.87
C ASP A 19 -2.97 7.62 2.90
N ASP A 20 -3.14 6.99 1.74
CA ASP A 20 -3.97 5.81 1.57
C ASP A 20 -3.47 4.62 2.39
N VAL A 21 -2.13 4.39 2.37
CA VAL A 21 -1.53 3.24 3.07
C VAL A 21 -1.69 3.38 4.57
N GLU A 22 -1.48 4.57 5.11
CA GLU A 22 -1.67 4.87 6.53
C GLU A 22 -3.10 4.55 6.96
N GLN A 23 -4.07 4.91 6.14
CA GLN A 23 -5.49 4.69 6.42
C GLN A 23 -5.90 3.22 6.25
N THR A 24 -5.35 2.50 5.27
CA THR A 24 -5.78 1.13 4.94
C THR A 24 -5.04 0.04 5.71
N CYS A 25 -3.70 0.07 5.72
CA CYS A 25 -2.86 -1.01 6.24
C CYS A 25 -1.64 -0.54 7.04
N GLY A 26 -1.62 0.73 7.48
CA GLY A 26 -0.50 1.30 8.25
C GLY A 26 -0.19 0.54 9.54
N GLY A 27 -1.21 0.08 10.26
CA GLY A 27 -1.04 -0.72 11.47
C GLY A 27 -0.37 -2.07 11.20
N ALA A 28 -0.78 -2.75 10.12
CA ALA A 28 -0.16 -4.00 9.71
C ALA A 28 1.30 -3.82 9.28
N LEU A 29 1.62 -2.76 8.52
CA LEU A 29 3.01 -2.45 8.15
C LEU A 29 3.87 -2.21 9.39
N LEU A 30 3.41 -1.39 10.32
CA LEU A 30 4.12 -1.13 11.58
C LEU A 30 4.33 -2.42 12.39
N LYS A 31 3.29 -3.25 12.51
CA LYS A 31 3.42 -4.53 13.19
C LYS A 31 4.46 -5.43 12.54
N MET A 32 4.51 -5.47 11.21
CA MET A 32 5.53 -6.25 10.49
C MET A 32 6.93 -5.65 10.66
N ALA A 33 7.07 -4.32 10.61
CA ALA A 33 8.35 -3.65 10.88
C ALA A 33 8.87 -3.97 12.29
N LYS A 34 8.03 -3.89 13.33
CA LYS A 34 8.37 -4.29 14.71
C LYS A 34 8.78 -5.78 14.83
N ARG A 35 8.37 -6.62 13.90
CA ARG A 35 8.77 -8.03 13.81
C ARG A 35 10.03 -8.25 12.97
N GLY A 36 10.69 -7.17 12.55
CA GLY A 36 11.93 -7.20 11.78
C GLY A 36 11.76 -7.33 10.26
N ALA A 37 10.52 -7.23 9.74
CA ALA A 37 10.30 -7.20 8.31
C ALA A 37 10.66 -5.82 7.73
N ARG A 38 11.29 -5.81 6.55
CA ARG A 38 11.53 -4.58 5.79
C ARG A 38 10.26 -4.23 4.98
N THR A 39 9.57 -3.18 5.38
CA THR A 39 8.36 -2.70 4.72
C THR A 39 8.66 -1.51 3.82
N GLY A 40 7.90 -1.36 2.74
CA GLY A 40 7.99 -0.23 1.81
C GLY A 40 6.63 0.27 1.38
N ILE A 41 6.60 1.53 0.92
CA ILE A 41 5.41 2.17 0.34
C ILE A 41 5.78 2.75 -1.02
N LEU A 42 4.94 2.50 -2.03
CA LEU A 42 4.99 3.15 -3.34
C LEU A 42 3.70 3.93 -3.54
N ASP A 43 3.80 5.25 -3.58
CA ASP A 43 2.70 6.13 -3.97
C ASP A 43 2.72 6.33 -5.49
N LEU A 44 1.60 6.16 -6.19
CA LEU A 44 1.57 6.30 -7.65
C LEU A 44 1.57 7.75 -8.10
N THR A 45 0.97 8.65 -7.32
CA THR A 45 0.90 10.10 -7.60
C THR A 45 1.64 10.90 -6.52
N GLN A 46 1.83 12.17 -6.79
CA GLN A 46 2.37 13.10 -5.80
C GLN A 46 1.26 13.79 -4.97
N GLY A 47 0.00 13.52 -5.30
CA GLY A 47 -1.16 14.11 -4.64
C GLY A 47 -1.34 15.60 -4.98
N GLU A 48 -0.94 16.00 -6.18
CA GLU A 48 -0.86 17.39 -6.63
C GLU A 48 -2.22 18.05 -6.88
N LEU A 49 -3.30 17.29 -6.99
CA LEU A 49 -4.67 17.80 -7.07
C LEU A 49 -5.34 17.99 -5.70
N GLY A 50 -4.62 17.71 -4.61
CA GLY A 50 -5.16 17.93 -3.27
C GLY A 50 -5.59 19.38 -3.06
N THR A 51 -6.72 19.58 -2.36
CA THR A 51 -7.31 20.90 -2.11
C THR A 51 -6.38 21.83 -1.33
N ARG A 52 -5.46 21.27 -0.56
CA ARG A 52 -4.50 21.98 0.29
C ARG A 52 -3.11 21.39 0.15
N GLY A 53 -2.10 22.22 0.47
CA GLY A 53 -0.71 21.83 0.41
C GLY A 53 -0.11 21.88 -0.99
N SER A 54 1.15 21.48 -1.06
CA SER A 54 1.90 21.30 -2.30
C SER A 54 2.47 19.89 -2.36
N ALA A 55 2.95 19.47 -3.53
CA ALA A 55 3.64 18.19 -3.67
C ALA A 55 4.82 18.05 -2.69
N GLU A 56 5.54 19.17 -2.41
CA GLU A 56 6.67 19.23 -1.48
C GLU A 56 6.22 19.13 -0.01
N SER A 57 5.12 19.82 0.40
CA SER A 57 4.59 19.67 1.75
C SER A 57 4.10 18.25 2.00
N ARG A 58 3.37 17.68 1.05
CA ARG A 58 2.91 16.28 1.10
C ARG A 58 4.05 15.26 1.12
N ALA A 59 5.18 15.56 0.44
CA ALA A 59 6.37 14.69 0.50
C ALA A 59 6.99 14.67 1.90
N ARG A 60 7.05 15.82 2.59
CA ARG A 60 7.53 15.90 3.98
C ARG A 60 6.60 15.15 4.93
N GLU A 61 5.29 15.38 4.82
CA GLU A 61 4.29 14.69 5.63
C GLU A 61 4.33 13.18 5.43
N ALA A 62 4.51 12.72 4.20
CA ALA A 62 4.67 11.30 3.88
C ALA A 62 5.97 10.71 4.48
N ALA A 63 7.05 11.48 4.53
CA ALA A 63 8.29 11.05 5.18
C ALA A 63 8.10 10.95 6.71
N ASP A 64 7.41 11.90 7.34
CA ASP A 64 7.08 11.86 8.76
C ASP A 64 6.20 10.64 9.08
N ALA A 65 5.16 10.40 8.29
CA ALA A 65 4.28 9.23 8.42
C ALA A 65 5.05 7.91 8.27
N ALA A 66 5.96 7.83 7.28
CA ALA A 66 6.81 6.67 7.07
C ALA A 66 7.74 6.41 8.28
N GLY A 67 8.26 7.46 8.91
CA GLY A 67 9.04 7.38 10.15
C GLY A 67 8.23 6.78 11.30
N ILE A 68 7.00 7.25 11.52
CA ILE A 68 6.09 6.73 12.56
C ILE A 68 5.78 5.23 12.32
N LEU A 69 5.53 4.84 11.07
CA LEU A 69 5.26 3.46 10.68
C LEU A 69 6.52 2.59 10.56
N GLN A 70 7.72 3.14 10.80
CA GLN A 70 9.01 2.46 10.67
C GLN A 70 9.22 1.83 9.28
N VAL A 71 8.72 2.50 8.23
CA VAL A 71 8.84 2.07 6.85
C VAL A 71 10.28 2.24 6.38
N ALA A 72 10.88 1.18 5.84
CA ALA A 72 12.29 1.17 5.43
C ALA A 72 12.54 1.85 4.08
N TRP A 73 11.51 1.98 3.23
CA TRP A 73 11.59 2.58 1.91
C TRP A 73 10.26 3.21 1.50
N ARG A 74 10.30 4.41 0.95
CA ARG A 74 9.13 5.07 0.34
C ARG A 74 9.54 5.87 -0.87
N GLU A 75 8.78 5.77 -1.95
CA GLU A 75 8.94 6.56 -3.18
C GLU A 75 7.56 6.93 -3.73
N ALA A 76 7.48 8.07 -4.43
CA ALA A 76 6.31 8.44 -5.20
C ALA A 76 6.67 8.49 -6.68
N LEU A 77 5.82 7.93 -7.54
CA LEU A 77 5.91 8.08 -8.99
C LEU A 77 5.36 9.45 -9.41
N ASP A 78 5.48 9.72 -10.69
CA ASP A 78 5.02 10.93 -11.38
C ASP A 78 3.74 10.69 -12.20
N ILE A 79 2.93 9.69 -11.83
CA ILE A 79 1.63 9.46 -12.49
C ILE A 79 0.70 10.59 -12.07
N PRO A 80 0.02 11.28 -13.01
CA PRO A 80 -0.84 12.41 -12.68
C PRO A 80 -1.97 12.03 -11.71
N ASP A 81 -2.14 12.82 -10.65
CA ASP A 81 -3.21 12.68 -9.67
C ASP A 81 -4.60 12.87 -10.34
N GLY A 82 -5.60 12.11 -9.90
CA GLY A 82 -6.93 12.08 -10.52
C GLY A 82 -6.97 11.39 -11.88
N ARG A 83 -5.82 10.87 -12.34
CA ARG A 83 -5.66 10.28 -13.66
C ARG A 83 -4.74 9.06 -13.66
N VAL A 84 -4.86 8.22 -12.66
CA VAL A 84 -4.18 6.92 -12.65
C VAL A 84 -4.82 6.03 -13.70
N GLU A 85 -4.08 5.78 -14.79
CA GLU A 85 -4.54 4.95 -15.92
C GLU A 85 -3.79 3.63 -15.95
N ASN A 86 -4.49 2.53 -16.30
CA ASN A 86 -3.87 1.23 -16.51
C ASN A 86 -3.24 1.13 -17.90
N THR A 87 -2.19 1.94 -18.13
CA THR A 87 -1.42 1.95 -19.38
C THR A 87 -0.18 1.07 -19.26
N TYR A 88 0.37 0.66 -20.41
CA TYR A 88 1.61 -0.10 -20.43
C TYR A 88 2.79 0.66 -19.81
N PRO A 89 3.01 1.97 -20.11
CA PRO A 89 4.05 2.76 -19.44
C PRO A 89 3.94 2.78 -17.92
N ASN A 90 2.74 2.96 -17.36
CA ASN A 90 2.54 2.96 -15.92
C ASN A 90 2.85 1.59 -15.29
N ARG A 91 2.46 0.50 -15.96
CA ARG A 91 2.84 -0.86 -15.52
C ARG A 91 4.35 -1.09 -15.53
N ILE A 92 5.07 -0.53 -16.50
CA ILE A 92 6.53 -0.62 -16.58
C ILE A 92 7.20 0.14 -15.43
N LYS A 93 6.76 1.36 -15.10
CA LYS A 93 7.26 2.11 -13.95
C LYS A 93 7.13 1.31 -12.65
N ILE A 94 5.96 0.73 -12.40
CA ILE A 94 5.71 -0.09 -11.21
C ILE A 94 6.52 -1.40 -11.27
N ALA A 95 6.59 -2.07 -12.42
CA ALA A 95 7.36 -3.30 -12.60
C ALA A 95 8.86 -3.10 -12.35
N ARG A 96 9.41 -1.93 -12.69
CA ARG A 96 10.79 -1.55 -12.36
C ARG A 96 10.98 -1.51 -10.84
N ILE A 97 10.12 -0.81 -10.11
CA ILE A 97 10.19 -0.75 -8.64
C ILE A 97 10.09 -2.16 -8.03
N ILE A 98 9.18 -2.99 -8.53
CA ILE A 98 9.05 -4.38 -8.05
C ILE A 98 10.35 -5.17 -8.24
N ARG A 99 11.05 -4.99 -9.35
CA ARG A 99 12.36 -5.63 -9.59
C ARG A 99 13.47 -5.06 -8.72
N GLU A 100 13.47 -3.75 -8.48
CA GLU A 100 14.46 -3.08 -7.62
C GLU A 100 14.31 -3.49 -6.17
N GLN A 101 13.07 -3.51 -5.67
CA GLN A 101 12.76 -3.76 -4.27
C GLN A 101 12.54 -5.24 -3.93
N GLN A 102 12.27 -6.08 -4.91
CA GLN A 102 12.08 -7.54 -4.80
C GLN A 102 11.13 -7.97 -3.65
N PRO A 103 9.93 -7.37 -3.50
CA PRO A 103 9.05 -7.66 -2.39
C PRO A 103 8.52 -9.10 -2.45
N ARG A 104 8.41 -9.75 -1.29
CA ARG A 104 7.77 -11.07 -1.17
C ARG A 104 6.26 -10.98 -1.16
N VAL A 105 5.73 -9.91 -0.55
CA VAL A 105 4.30 -9.63 -0.42
C VAL A 105 4.01 -8.26 -1.01
N MET A 106 2.97 -8.19 -1.84
CA MET A 106 2.40 -6.94 -2.32
C MET A 106 1.09 -6.67 -1.60
N ILE A 107 0.90 -5.44 -1.13
CA ILE A 107 -0.40 -4.96 -0.67
C ILE A 107 -0.89 -3.94 -1.71
N LEU A 108 -2.05 -4.20 -2.29
CA LEU A 108 -2.69 -3.31 -3.26
C LEU A 108 -4.00 -2.76 -2.67
N PRO A 109 -4.51 -1.62 -3.15
CA PRO A 109 -5.86 -1.18 -2.83
C PRO A 109 -6.89 -2.24 -3.26
N TYR A 110 -8.04 -2.26 -2.58
CA TYR A 110 -9.16 -3.10 -3.00
C TYR A 110 -9.67 -2.64 -4.38
N TRP A 111 -10.00 -3.60 -5.25
CA TRP A 111 -10.35 -3.37 -6.67
C TRP A 111 -11.73 -2.75 -6.90
N LYS A 112 -12.40 -2.32 -5.84
CA LYS A 112 -13.64 -1.53 -5.86
C LYS A 112 -13.52 -0.42 -4.82
N GLY A 113 -14.14 0.72 -5.10
CA GLY A 113 -14.09 1.86 -4.19
C GLY A 113 -14.73 3.09 -4.80
N ARG A 114 -14.74 4.19 -4.05
CA ARG A 114 -15.33 5.46 -4.51
C ARG A 114 -14.40 6.23 -5.45
N HIS A 115 -13.08 6.15 -5.20
CA HIS A 115 -12.11 6.93 -5.96
C HIS A 115 -11.60 6.12 -7.16
N PRO A 116 -11.65 6.68 -8.39
CA PRO A 116 -11.20 5.99 -9.59
C PRO A 116 -9.74 5.58 -9.53
N ASP A 117 -8.86 6.42 -8.98
CA ASP A 117 -7.45 6.11 -8.86
C ASP A 117 -7.19 4.89 -7.97
N HIS A 118 -7.98 4.70 -6.88
CA HIS A 118 -7.79 3.56 -5.99
C HIS A 118 -8.03 2.22 -6.68
N TYR A 119 -9.17 2.06 -7.37
CA TYR A 119 -9.44 0.79 -8.05
C TYR A 119 -8.60 0.59 -9.32
N THR A 120 -8.19 1.67 -9.97
CA THR A 120 -7.23 1.58 -11.09
C THR A 120 -5.82 1.23 -10.57
N CYS A 121 -5.38 1.79 -9.44
CA CYS A 121 -4.14 1.42 -8.76
C CYS A 121 -4.11 -0.10 -8.46
N ALA A 122 -5.23 -0.68 -8.00
CA ALA A 122 -5.32 -2.13 -7.80
C ALA A 122 -5.04 -2.92 -9.09
N THR A 123 -5.61 -2.49 -10.21
CA THR A 123 -5.48 -3.19 -11.49
C THR A 123 -4.08 -3.03 -12.09
N VAL A 124 -3.57 -1.79 -12.16
CA VAL A 124 -2.24 -1.52 -12.73
C VAL A 124 -1.13 -2.17 -11.89
N GLY A 125 -1.27 -2.16 -10.55
CA GLY A 125 -0.33 -2.82 -9.65
C GLY A 125 -0.33 -4.35 -9.81
N TYR A 126 -1.50 -4.97 -9.93
CA TYR A 126 -1.63 -6.40 -10.18
C TYR A 126 -0.97 -6.83 -11.50
N GLU A 127 -1.25 -6.11 -12.59
CA GLU A 127 -0.67 -6.40 -13.90
C GLU A 127 0.84 -6.13 -13.94
N ALA A 128 1.31 -5.12 -13.21
CA ALA A 128 2.74 -4.85 -13.06
C ALA A 128 3.48 -5.99 -12.33
N CYS A 129 2.86 -6.62 -11.33
CA CYS A 129 3.40 -7.81 -10.66
C CYS A 129 3.64 -8.96 -11.64
N PHE A 130 2.71 -9.16 -12.59
CA PHE A 130 2.88 -10.16 -13.65
C PHE A 130 4.04 -9.79 -14.57
N LEU A 131 4.05 -8.55 -15.07
CA LEU A 131 5.09 -8.07 -15.99
C LEU A 131 6.49 -8.15 -15.36
N ALA A 132 6.66 -7.77 -14.10
CA ALA A 132 7.94 -7.77 -13.40
C ALA A 132 8.61 -9.16 -13.38
N GLY A 133 7.83 -10.25 -13.46
CA GLY A 133 8.34 -11.61 -13.55
C GLY A 133 8.76 -12.06 -14.94
N LEU A 134 8.53 -11.27 -15.99
CA LEU A 134 8.82 -11.66 -17.38
C LEU A 134 10.29 -11.40 -17.71
N ARG A 135 11.09 -12.45 -17.90
CA ARG A 135 12.54 -12.35 -18.18
C ARG A 135 12.88 -11.43 -19.36
N ARG A 136 12.07 -11.41 -20.41
CA ARG A 136 12.31 -10.61 -21.62
C ARG A 136 11.65 -9.22 -21.59
N LEU A 137 11.08 -8.80 -20.47
CA LEU A 137 10.52 -7.47 -20.33
C LEU A 137 11.60 -6.40 -20.56
N GLY A 138 11.29 -5.43 -21.38
CA GLY A 138 12.22 -4.37 -21.77
C GLY A 138 13.18 -4.71 -22.92
N HIS A 139 13.22 -5.97 -23.39
CA HIS A 139 14.10 -6.42 -24.48
C HIS A 139 13.40 -6.60 -25.83
N THR A 140 12.12 -6.26 -25.93
CA THR A 140 11.33 -6.39 -27.16
C THR A 140 10.90 -5.03 -27.70
N ALA A 141 10.52 -4.97 -29.00
CA ALA A 141 10.03 -3.76 -29.67
C ALA A 141 8.72 -3.18 -29.08
N ALA A 142 8.04 -3.91 -28.18
CA ALA A 142 6.81 -3.45 -27.53
C ALA A 142 7.00 -2.32 -26.49
N THR A 143 8.13 -1.61 -26.54
CA THR A 143 8.50 -0.55 -25.58
C THR A 143 8.52 0.84 -26.20
N HIS A 144 7.96 1.03 -27.40
CA HIS A 144 8.04 2.31 -28.13
C HIS A 144 7.40 3.49 -27.37
N ASP A 145 6.37 3.22 -26.57
CA ASP A 145 5.64 4.25 -25.82
C ASP A 145 6.16 4.45 -24.39
N VAL A 146 7.25 3.78 -24.02
CA VAL A 146 7.82 3.84 -22.67
C VAL A 146 9.09 4.68 -22.69
N ASP A 147 9.29 5.49 -21.66
CA ASP A 147 10.50 6.27 -21.47
C ASP A 147 11.75 5.36 -21.56
N SER A 148 12.71 5.81 -22.35
CA SER A 148 13.97 5.08 -22.56
C SER A 148 14.76 4.85 -21.28
N PHE A 149 14.68 5.78 -20.31
CA PHE A 149 15.30 5.65 -18.99
C PHE A 149 14.67 4.49 -18.18
N GLU A 150 13.33 4.40 -18.14
CA GLU A 150 12.62 3.30 -17.47
C GLU A 150 12.99 1.94 -18.06
N ILE A 151 13.04 1.86 -19.40
CA ILE A 151 13.42 0.62 -20.09
C ILE A 151 14.89 0.25 -19.82
N HIS A 152 15.79 1.23 -19.84
CA HIS A 152 17.21 0.97 -19.56
C HIS A 152 17.42 0.43 -18.15
N ARG A 153 16.78 1.03 -17.14
CA ARG A 153 16.83 0.53 -15.75
C ARG A 153 16.27 -0.87 -15.64
N LEU A 154 15.09 -1.08 -16.21
CA LEU A 154 14.38 -2.36 -16.14
C LEU A 154 15.20 -3.54 -16.73
N ARG A 155 15.92 -3.31 -17.84
CA ARG A 155 16.77 -4.33 -18.52
C ARG A 155 17.90 -4.86 -17.64
N ASN A 156 18.42 -4.02 -16.75
CA ASN A 156 19.54 -4.35 -15.87
C ASN A 156 19.12 -4.99 -14.55
N LEU A 157 17.81 -5.20 -14.34
CA LEU A 157 17.25 -5.78 -13.14
C LEU A 157 16.80 -7.22 -13.38
N GLU A 158 17.08 -8.10 -12.40
CA GLU A 158 16.60 -9.47 -12.46
C GLU A 158 15.06 -9.53 -12.40
N PRO A 159 14.44 -10.44 -13.14
CA PRO A 159 13.01 -10.67 -13.05
C PRO A 159 12.59 -11.03 -11.62
N HIS A 160 11.53 -10.41 -11.14
CA HIS A 160 10.97 -10.72 -9.82
C HIS A 160 9.45 -10.75 -9.88
N ARG A 161 8.87 -11.80 -9.29
CA ARG A 161 7.42 -11.91 -9.11
C ARG A 161 7.11 -12.08 -7.62
N PRO A 162 6.31 -11.17 -7.02
CA PRO A 162 5.90 -11.32 -5.63
C PRO A 162 5.19 -12.65 -5.40
N PHE A 163 5.47 -13.29 -4.26
CA PHE A 163 4.86 -14.58 -3.93
C PHE A 163 3.39 -14.47 -3.53
N LYS A 164 3.01 -13.31 -2.98
CA LYS A 164 1.65 -13.06 -2.47
C LYS A 164 1.20 -11.67 -2.86
N ILE A 165 -0.05 -11.57 -3.31
CA ILE A 165 -0.73 -10.30 -3.53
C ILE A 165 -1.96 -10.30 -2.64
N VAL A 166 -2.05 -9.31 -1.74
CA VAL A 166 -3.19 -9.11 -0.87
C VAL A 166 -3.73 -7.70 -1.08
N TYR A 167 -4.97 -7.47 -0.71
CA TYR A 167 -5.66 -6.20 -0.94
C TYR A 167 -6.15 -5.64 0.38
N ALA A 168 -5.94 -4.33 0.58
CA ALA A 168 -6.46 -3.58 1.71
C ALA A 168 -7.58 -2.65 1.25
N THR A 169 -8.60 -2.43 2.07
CA THR A 169 -9.75 -1.60 1.72
C THR A 169 -9.87 -0.35 2.57
N LEU A 170 -10.37 0.71 1.95
CA LEU A 170 -10.81 1.93 2.60
C LEU A 170 -12.24 2.25 2.14
N TYR A 171 -13.16 2.48 3.05
CA TYR A 171 -14.55 2.86 2.78
C TYR A 171 -15.38 1.88 1.94
N TYR A 172 -15.03 0.61 1.90
CA TYR A 172 -15.81 -0.39 1.21
C TYR A 172 -16.17 -1.53 2.15
N ASP A 173 -17.47 -1.77 2.30
CA ASP A 173 -17.99 -2.85 3.13
C ASP A 173 -17.83 -4.19 2.40
N VAL A 174 -16.85 -4.97 2.83
CA VAL A 174 -16.55 -6.28 2.25
C VAL A 174 -16.16 -7.25 3.36
N ARG A 175 -16.61 -8.49 3.26
CA ARG A 175 -16.15 -9.53 4.16
C ARG A 175 -14.69 -9.88 3.85
N PRO A 176 -13.74 -9.68 4.78
CA PRO A 176 -12.34 -9.96 4.54
C PRO A 176 -12.05 -11.45 4.47
N THR A 177 -10.94 -11.81 3.80
CA THR A 177 -10.41 -13.17 3.81
C THR A 177 -9.70 -13.47 5.13
N PHE A 178 -8.99 -12.47 5.67
CA PHE A 178 -8.34 -12.52 6.98
C PHE A 178 -8.18 -11.11 7.54
N VAL A 179 -7.89 -11.05 8.83
CA VAL A 179 -7.67 -9.80 9.57
C VAL A 179 -6.30 -9.85 10.22
N VAL A 180 -5.59 -8.74 10.19
CA VAL A 180 -4.36 -8.55 10.97
C VAL A 180 -4.70 -7.78 12.24
N ASP A 181 -4.44 -8.38 13.41
CA ASP A 181 -4.56 -7.70 14.69
C ASP A 181 -3.58 -6.55 14.79
N ILE A 182 -4.09 -5.33 14.96
CA ILE A 182 -3.34 -4.08 15.11
C ILE A 182 -3.62 -3.39 16.45
N THR A 183 -4.07 -4.15 17.43
CA THR A 183 -4.48 -3.58 18.73
C THR A 183 -3.38 -2.75 19.38
N ALA A 184 -2.13 -3.19 19.26
CA ALA A 184 -0.97 -2.48 19.79
C ALA A 184 -0.45 -1.36 18.86
N GLU A 185 -0.90 -1.31 17.62
CA GLU A 185 -0.43 -0.39 16.59
C GLU A 185 -1.43 0.74 16.29
N LEU A 186 -2.66 0.68 16.82
CA LEU A 186 -3.73 1.61 16.47
C LEU A 186 -3.36 3.08 16.69
N GLU A 187 -2.74 3.41 17.84
CA GLU A 187 -2.39 4.79 18.17
C GLU A 187 -1.33 5.32 17.21
N ALA A 188 -0.27 4.57 16.93
CA ALA A 188 0.77 4.96 15.98
C ALA A 188 0.22 5.05 14.53
N LYS A 189 -0.74 4.18 14.16
CA LYS A 189 -1.46 4.32 12.90
C LYS A 189 -2.19 5.65 12.82
N LEU A 190 -2.90 6.06 13.87
CA LEU A 190 -3.58 7.35 13.93
C LEU A 190 -2.60 8.52 13.84
N GLU A 191 -1.48 8.44 14.56
CA GLU A 191 -0.41 9.45 14.48
C GLU A 191 0.16 9.57 13.05
N SER A 192 0.34 8.47 12.33
CA SER A 192 0.81 8.48 10.94
C SER A 192 -0.20 9.16 9.99
N ILE A 193 -1.51 9.01 10.23
CA ILE A 193 -2.55 9.72 9.49
C ILE A 193 -2.51 11.22 9.82
N TYR A 194 -2.34 11.59 11.10
CA TYR A 194 -2.27 12.99 11.52
C TYR A 194 -1.00 13.72 11.07
N ALA A 195 0.02 13.00 10.62
CA ALA A 195 1.20 13.61 10.01
C ALA A 195 0.84 14.44 8.74
N TYR A 196 -0.27 14.10 8.08
CA TYR A 196 -0.79 14.83 6.91
C TYR A 196 -1.64 16.05 7.33
N LYS A 197 -0.98 17.08 7.85
CA LYS A 197 -1.61 18.32 8.36
C LYS A 197 -2.38 19.11 7.30
N GLU A 198 -1.98 18.92 6.04
CA GLU A 198 -2.67 19.52 4.89
C GLU A 198 -3.97 18.80 4.52
N GLN A 199 -4.20 17.59 5.04
CA GLN A 199 -5.39 16.78 4.77
C GLN A 199 -6.33 16.68 5.97
N PHE A 200 -5.79 16.76 7.18
CA PHE A 200 -6.55 16.56 8.41
C PHE A 200 -6.34 17.72 9.39
N SER A 201 -7.44 18.19 10.01
CA SER A 201 -7.41 19.32 10.92
C SER A 201 -7.16 18.89 12.37
N ASP A 202 -6.26 19.56 13.05
CA ASP A 202 -6.10 19.48 14.50
C ASP A 202 -7.16 20.30 15.27
N GLN A 203 -7.94 21.14 14.55
CA GLN A 203 -9.01 21.93 15.14
C GLN A 203 -10.28 21.10 15.30
N PRO A 204 -11.09 21.36 16.36
CA PRO A 204 -12.34 20.64 16.59
C PRO A 204 -13.36 20.78 15.46
N GLU A 205 -13.32 21.91 14.76
CA GLU A 205 -14.24 22.26 13.68
C GLU A 205 -13.62 21.94 12.32
N GLY A 206 -13.47 20.67 12.01
CA GLY A 206 -13.11 20.23 10.66
C GLY A 206 -14.24 20.48 9.67
N SER A 207 -13.93 20.43 8.38
CA SER A 207 -14.92 20.44 7.30
C SER A 207 -15.06 19.07 6.67
N LYS A 208 -16.03 18.90 5.77
CA LYS A 208 -16.19 17.66 5.01
C LYS A 208 -14.94 17.31 4.18
N ASP A 209 -14.28 18.35 3.65
CA ASP A 209 -13.08 18.21 2.80
C ASP A 209 -11.78 18.33 3.61
N PHE A 210 -11.89 18.67 4.90
CA PHE A 210 -10.77 18.77 5.83
C PHE A 210 -11.22 18.29 7.22
N PRO A 211 -11.36 16.98 7.41
CA PRO A 211 -11.96 16.41 8.62
C PRO A 211 -11.05 16.60 9.84
N ALA A 212 -11.69 16.85 10.98
CA ALA A 212 -11.01 16.97 12.26
C ALA A 212 -10.38 15.61 12.68
N HIS A 213 -9.26 15.68 13.42
CA HIS A 213 -8.62 14.48 13.98
C HIS A 213 -9.59 13.60 14.80
N ALA A 214 -10.53 14.22 15.52
CA ALA A 214 -11.55 13.49 16.29
C ALA A 214 -12.44 12.63 15.36
N ALA A 215 -12.90 13.18 14.24
CA ALA A 215 -13.72 12.45 13.26
C ALA A 215 -12.92 11.33 12.55
N ILE A 216 -11.65 11.57 12.28
CA ILE A 216 -10.75 10.54 11.74
C ILE A 216 -10.54 9.43 12.74
N ARG A 217 -10.25 9.77 14.01
CA ARG A 217 -10.11 8.79 15.10
C ARG A 217 -11.36 7.92 15.21
N GLU A 218 -12.54 8.54 15.31
CA GLU A 218 -13.80 7.82 15.42
C GLU A 218 -13.98 6.83 14.26
N ARG A 219 -13.79 7.29 13.04
CA ARG A 219 -13.93 6.46 11.83
C ARG A 219 -12.94 5.29 11.81
N VAL A 220 -11.64 5.57 11.99
CA VAL A 220 -10.59 4.55 11.94
C VAL A 220 -10.75 3.54 13.06
N THR A 221 -11.04 4.02 14.28
CA THR A 221 -11.24 3.14 15.44
C THR A 221 -12.48 2.26 15.29
N SER A 222 -13.59 2.83 14.80
CA SER A 222 -14.83 2.07 14.57
C SER A 222 -14.64 0.97 13.53
N MET A 223 -13.98 1.28 12.41
CA MET A 223 -13.66 0.28 11.38
C MET A 223 -12.72 -0.80 11.92
N ALA A 224 -11.64 -0.40 12.59
CA ALA A 224 -10.69 -1.35 13.16
C ALA A 224 -11.35 -2.25 14.22
N HIS A 225 -12.27 -1.71 15.03
CA HIS A 225 -13.03 -2.47 16.00
C HIS A 225 -13.99 -3.45 15.33
N PHE A 226 -14.72 -3.01 14.31
CA PHE A 226 -15.62 -3.88 13.53
C PHE A 226 -14.88 -5.08 12.96
N TYR A 227 -13.77 -4.86 12.27
CA TYR A 227 -12.98 -5.96 11.69
C TYR A 227 -12.27 -6.79 12.75
N GLY A 228 -11.84 -6.17 13.83
CA GLY A 228 -11.26 -6.88 14.99
C GLY A 228 -12.26 -7.88 15.60
N MET A 229 -13.52 -7.48 15.78
CA MET A 229 -14.57 -8.37 16.30
C MET A 229 -14.76 -9.61 15.43
N LEU A 230 -14.63 -9.50 14.11
CA LEU A 230 -14.76 -10.65 13.19
C LEU A 230 -13.66 -11.70 13.41
N ALA A 231 -12.53 -11.31 13.96
CA ALA A 231 -11.37 -12.17 14.18
C ALA A 231 -11.07 -12.40 15.68
N GLY A 232 -11.93 -11.93 16.60
CA GLY A 232 -11.76 -12.12 18.05
C GLY A 232 -10.64 -11.25 18.66
N VAL A 233 -10.29 -10.11 18.03
CA VAL A 233 -9.32 -9.14 18.55
C VAL A 233 -9.96 -7.77 18.73
N LYS A 234 -9.31 -6.88 19.51
CA LYS A 234 -9.88 -5.56 19.77
C LYS A 234 -9.91 -4.67 18.54
N TYR A 235 -8.81 -4.60 17.82
CA TYR A 235 -8.68 -3.80 16.60
C TYR A 235 -7.98 -4.60 15.51
N GLY A 236 -8.53 -4.59 14.29
CA GLY A 236 -8.00 -5.32 13.16
C GLY A 236 -8.04 -4.54 11.86
N GLU A 237 -7.08 -4.81 10.98
CA GLU A 237 -7.10 -4.37 9.60
C GLU A 237 -7.51 -5.51 8.67
N PRO A 238 -8.50 -5.28 7.79
CA PRO A 238 -9.03 -6.30 6.90
C PRO A 238 -8.16 -6.47 5.66
N PHE A 239 -7.95 -7.72 5.28
CA PHE A 239 -7.26 -8.08 4.04
C PHE A 239 -8.03 -9.08 3.20
N PHE A 240 -7.80 -9.01 1.90
CA PHE A 240 -8.42 -9.87 0.91
C PHE A 240 -7.34 -10.52 0.05
N GLN A 241 -7.59 -11.75 -0.35
CA GLN A 241 -6.80 -12.45 -1.36
C GLN A 241 -7.73 -13.04 -2.41
N LYS A 242 -7.29 -13.06 -3.67
CA LYS A 242 -8.03 -13.67 -4.77
C LYS A 242 -7.72 -15.15 -4.88
N GLU A 243 -6.49 -15.52 -4.54
CA GLU A 243 -6.00 -16.87 -4.62
C GLU A 243 -6.46 -17.69 -3.42
N VAL A 244 -6.77 -18.96 -3.68
CA VAL A 244 -7.11 -19.93 -2.63
C VAL A 244 -5.85 -20.31 -1.86
N GLY A 245 -5.89 -20.21 -0.54
CA GLY A 245 -4.78 -20.63 0.33
C GLY A 245 -4.64 -22.16 0.37
N LEU A 246 -3.41 -22.64 0.22
CA LEU A 246 -3.08 -24.03 0.47
C LEU A 246 -2.73 -24.24 1.95
N VAL A 247 -3.37 -25.17 2.60
CA VAL A 247 -3.11 -25.56 3.99
C VAL A 247 -2.82 -27.05 4.04
N ASP A 248 -1.62 -27.42 4.45
CA ASP A 248 -1.20 -28.81 4.56
C ASP A 248 -1.74 -29.49 5.84
N ASP A 249 -2.00 -28.71 6.88
CA ASP A 249 -2.49 -29.18 8.18
C ASP A 249 -3.70 -28.35 8.63
N LEU A 250 -4.86 -28.98 8.77
CA LEU A 250 -6.10 -28.31 9.17
C LEU A 250 -6.00 -27.61 10.53
N ARG A 251 -5.10 -28.05 11.41
CA ARG A 251 -4.86 -27.41 12.72
C ARG A 251 -4.21 -26.03 12.60
N LEU A 252 -3.62 -25.71 11.45
CA LEU A 252 -2.99 -24.43 11.15
C LEU A 252 -3.94 -23.43 10.47
N VAL A 253 -5.21 -23.80 10.25
CA VAL A 253 -6.22 -22.86 9.75
C VAL A 253 -6.44 -21.77 10.79
N PRO A 254 -6.17 -20.49 10.45
CA PRO A 254 -6.15 -19.40 11.44
C PRO A 254 -7.56 -18.85 11.71
N VAL A 255 -8.45 -19.70 12.24
CA VAL A 255 -9.82 -19.33 12.57
C VAL A 255 -10.17 -19.79 14.00
N GLN A 256 -11.01 -19.00 14.67
CA GLN A 256 -11.66 -19.36 15.92
C GLN A 256 -13.17 -19.31 15.69
N SER A 257 -13.84 -20.43 15.81
CA SER A 257 -15.27 -20.54 15.48
C SER A 257 -16.17 -20.26 16.68
N ILE A 258 -15.67 -20.41 17.88
CA ILE A 258 -16.34 -20.20 19.18
C ILE A 258 -15.33 -19.84 20.26
#